data_ccb4434bad3c9371bc93e68304dc9b76
#
_entry.id   ccb4434bad3c9371bc93e68304dc9b76
#
_cell.length_a   1.000
_cell.length_b   1.000
_cell.length_c   1.000
_cell.angle_alpha   90.00
_cell.angle_beta   90.00
_cell.angle_gamma   90.00
#
_symmetry.space_group_name_H-M   'P 1'
#
loop_
_entity.id
_entity.type
_entity.pdbx_description
1 polymer ?
#
loop_
_entity_poly.entity_id
_entity_poly.type
_entity_poly.pdbx_seq_one_letter_code
_entity_poly.pdbx_strand_id
1 'polypeptide(L)'
;MYFLRTIEDGLHGTISEIKIQYIAIPGTAVLSCQYDKNPTLLRWRRRSSIISQDSTINPAFNGSERFRVTNKILDKQYELQILNTTEEDLGLYVCEAQLDSSNTETKVILRLAGKII
;
A
#
# COMPACT_ATOMS: atom_id res chain seq x y z
N MET A 1 -7.68 -12.16 3.71
CA MET A 1 -7.38 -11.15 2.67
C MET A 1 -8.00 -11.57 1.35
N TYR A 2 -8.57 -10.63 0.68
CA TYR A 2 -9.22 -10.84 -0.61
C TYR A 2 -8.57 -9.92 -1.64
N PHE A 3 -8.30 -10.40 -2.86
CA PHE A 3 -7.77 -9.51 -3.87
C PHE A 3 -8.24 -9.87 -5.27
N LEU A 4 -8.32 -8.86 -6.12
CA LEU A 4 -8.60 -8.98 -7.55
C LEU A 4 -7.41 -8.41 -8.31
N ARG A 5 -7.10 -9.05 -9.43
CA ARG A 5 -6.07 -8.53 -10.33
C ARG A 5 -6.73 -8.17 -11.65
N THR A 6 -6.42 -6.97 -12.14
CA THR A 6 -6.77 -6.56 -13.48
C THR A 6 -5.52 -6.20 -14.24
N ILE A 7 -5.47 -6.57 -15.51
CA ILE A 7 -4.40 -6.16 -16.41
C ILE A 7 -5.00 -5.12 -17.33
N GLU A 8 -4.48 -3.91 -17.24
CA GLU A 8 -4.89 -2.85 -18.14
C GLU A 8 -4.18 -2.99 -19.46
N ASP A 9 -4.56 -2.15 -20.42
CA ASP A 9 -4.04 -2.18 -21.77
C ASP A 9 -2.57 -2.56 -21.80
N GLY A 10 -2.25 -3.63 -22.49
CA GLY A 10 -0.91 -4.17 -22.59
C GLY A 10 0.11 -3.21 -23.19
N LEU A 11 -0.33 -2.17 -23.88
CA LEU A 11 0.57 -1.19 -24.48
C LEU A 11 1.35 -0.41 -23.41
N HIS A 12 0.81 -0.30 -22.22
CA HIS A 12 1.42 0.47 -21.15
C HIS A 12 2.11 -0.38 -20.08
N GLY A 13 1.97 -1.70 -20.15
CA GLY A 13 2.60 -2.60 -19.20
C GLY A 13 2.18 -2.36 -17.75
N THR A 14 1.01 -1.76 -17.53
CA THR A 14 0.52 -1.49 -16.18
C THR A 14 -0.28 -2.65 -15.68
N ILE A 15 0.04 -3.12 -14.47
CA ILE A 15 -0.70 -4.17 -13.77
C ILE A 15 -1.28 -3.56 -12.51
N SER A 16 -2.58 -3.71 -12.34
CA SER A 16 -3.27 -3.23 -11.14
C SER A 16 -3.83 -4.42 -10.37
N GLU A 17 -3.64 -4.39 -9.06
CA GLU A 17 -4.25 -5.35 -8.14
C GLU A 17 -5.07 -4.59 -7.11
N ILE A 18 -6.17 -5.20 -6.67
CA ILE A 18 -6.99 -4.65 -5.59
C ILE A 18 -7.04 -5.69 -4.48
N LYS A 19 -6.62 -5.27 -3.29
CA LYS A 19 -6.67 -6.08 -2.07
C LYS A 19 -7.57 -5.43 -1.05
N ILE A 20 -8.24 -6.24 -0.25
CA ILE A 20 -9.00 -5.73 0.89
C ILE A 20 -8.31 -6.25 2.15
N GLN A 21 -7.93 -5.32 3.02
CA GLN A 21 -7.31 -5.63 4.30
C GLN A 21 -8.23 -5.20 5.41
N TYR A 22 -8.56 -6.13 6.31
CA TYR A 22 -9.43 -5.84 7.44
C TYR A 22 -8.59 -5.55 8.68
N ILE A 23 -9.10 -4.64 9.50
CA ILE A 23 -8.42 -4.24 10.74
C ILE A 23 -9.45 -4.08 11.85
N ALA A 24 -9.09 -4.51 13.05
CA ALA A 24 -9.83 -4.18 14.25
C ALA A 24 -9.27 -2.88 14.83
N ILE A 25 -10.13 -1.95 15.15
CA ILE A 25 -9.75 -0.66 15.71
C ILE A 25 -10.06 -0.64 17.20
N PRO A 26 -9.08 -0.24 18.07
CA PRO A 26 -7.72 0.21 17.72
C PRO A 26 -6.80 -0.95 17.40
N GLY A 27 -5.76 -0.69 16.64
CA GLY A 27 -4.77 -1.69 16.30
C GLY A 27 -3.75 -1.17 15.31
N THR A 28 -2.82 -2.05 14.93
CA THR A 28 -1.82 -1.73 13.92
C THR A 28 -2.26 -2.35 12.60
N ALA A 29 -2.43 -1.53 11.58
CA ALA A 29 -2.72 -2.03 10.25
C ALA A 29 -1.40 -2.30 9.52
N VAL A 30 -1.33 -3.41 8.80
CA VAL A 30 -0.18 -3.73 7.97
C VAL A 30 -0.68 -3.92 6.55
N LEU A 31 -0.26 -3.03 5.68
CA LEU A 31 -0.59 -3.08 4.26
C LEU A 31 0.66 -3.53 3.51
N SER A 32 0.47 -4.39 2.52
CA SER A 32 1.60 -4.99 1.85
C SER A 32 1.35 -5.05 0.35
N CYS A 33 2.38 -4.77 -0.43
CA CYS A 33 2.35 -5.06 -1.84
C CYS A 33 3.60 -5.82 -2.27
N GLN A 34 3.43 -6.67 -3.27
CA GLN A 34 4.52 -7.48 -3.82
C GLN A 34 4.95 -6.90 -5.16
N TYR A 35 6.23 -7.07 -5.44
CA TYR A 35 6.79 -6.73 -6.74
C TYR A 35 7.68 -7.88 -7.21
N ASP A 36 7.80 -8.05 -8.54
CA ASP A 36 8.53 -9.18 -9.11
C ASP A 36 9.99 -8.88 -9.37
N LYS A 37 10.28 -7.67 -9.82
CA LYS A 37 11.63 -7.24 -10.19
C LYS A 37 12.04 -6.07 -9.32
N ASN A 38 13.34 -5.83 -9.24
CA ASN A 38 13.85 -4.71 -8.46
C ASN A 38 13.34 -3.39 -9.06
N PRO A 39 12.48 -2.67 -8.34
CA PRO A 39 11.93 -1.43 -8.85
C PRO A 39 12.94 -0.30 -8.69
N THR A 40 12.80 0.71 -9.54
CA THR A 40 13.57 1.94 -9.43
C THR A 40 12.99 2.86 -8.37
N LEU A 41 11.69 2.66 -8.03
CA LEU A 41 11.02 3.47 -7.03
C LEU A 41 9.88 2.65 -6.43
N LEU A 42 9.77 2.71 -5.11
CA LEU A 42 8.63 2.19 -4.35
C LEU A 42 7.97 3.34 -3.61
N ARG A 43 6.63 3.36 -3.60
CA ARG A 43 5.92 4.47 -2.99
C ARG A 43 4.54 4.03 -2.51
N TRP A 44 4.18 4.48 -1.31
CA TRP A 44 2.81 4.42 -0.83
C TRP A 44 2.20 5.82 -0.95
N ARG A 45 0.96 5.87 -1.39
CA ARG A 45 0.23 7.13 -1.40
C ARG A 45 -1.22 6.92 -1.01
N ARG A 46 -1.83 7.99 -0.57
CA ARG A 46 -3.25 8.06 -0.31
C ARG A 46 -3.81 9.25 -1.05
N ARG A 47 -4.70 9.00 -2.03
CA ARG A 47 -5.16 10.02 -2.97
C ARG A 47 -3.95 10.64 -3.66
N SER A 48 -3.79 11.97 -3.61
CA SER A 48 -2.64 12.65 -4.19
C SER A 48 -1.48 12.82 -3.22
N SER A 49 -1.63 12.38 -1.96
CA SER A 49 -0.62 12.59 -0.93
C SER A 49 0.34 11.43 -0.88
N ILE A 50 1.62 11.71 -0.96
CA ILE A 50 2.69 10.72 -0.84
C ILE A 50 2.89 10.42 0.64
N ILE A 51 2.77 9.14 1.02
CA ILE A 51 3.02 8.70 2.39
C ILE A 51 4.50 8.34 2.56
N SER A 52 5.03 7.58 1.62
CA SER A 52 6.41 7.10 1.71
C SER A 52 7.04 6.99 0.34
N GLN A 53 8.36 7.04 0.31
CA GLN A 53 9.15 6.77 -0.87
C GLN A 53 10.34 5.94 -0.45
N ASP A 54 10.50 4.78 -1.09
CA ASP A 54 11.49 3.78 -0.72
C ASP A 54 11.39 3.49 0.78
N SER A 55 12.45 3.64 1.55
CA SER A 55 12.44 3.30 2.98
C SER A 55 12.13 4.49 3.90
N THR A 56 11.66 5.59 3.33
CA THR A 56 11.47 6.83 4.08
C THR A 56 10.01 7.26 4.09
N ILE A 57 9.50 7.59 5.28
CA ILE A 57 8.19 8.21 5.43
C ILE A 57 8.31 9.69 5.11
N ASN A 58 7.34 10.20 4.36
CA ASN A 58 7.25 11.62 4.03
C ASN A 58 6.82 12.40 5.27
N PRO A 59 7.67 13.25 5.84
CA PRO A 59 7.32 13.98 7.07
C PRO A 59 6.21 15.01 6.87
N ALA A 60 5.95 15.39 5.63
CA ALA A 60 4.86 16.32 5.32
C ALA A 60 3.49 15.64 5.28
N PHE A 61 3.45 14.30 5.29
CA PHE A 61 2.18 13.59 5.31
C PHE A 61 1.53 13.75 6.68
N ASN A 62 0.26 14.15 6.70
CA ASN A 62 -0.45 14.39 7.95
C ASN A 62 -0.56 13.09 8.76
N GLY A 63 -0.07 13.12 10.00
CA GLY A 63 -0.04 11.93 10.85
C GLY A 63 1.14 11.02 10.60
N SER A 64 2.18 11.53 9.94
CA SER A 64 3.35 10.73 9.55
C SER A 64 4.01 9.99 10.71
N GLU A 65 3.90 10.51 11.93
CA GLU A 65 4.51 9.89 13.12
C GLU A 65 3.90 8.51 13.44
N ARG A 66 2.72 8.22 12.91
CA ARG A 66 2.06 6.91 13.12
C ARG A 66 2.37 5.91 12.02
N PHE A 67 3.11 6.31 11.01
CA PHE A 67 3.36 5.47 9.84
C PHE A 67 4.78 4.95 9.84
N ARG A 68 4.93 3.68 9.43
CA ARG A 68 6.23 3.05 9.24
C ARG A 68 6.24 2.35 7.89
N VAL A 69 7.39 2.35 7.23
CA VAL A 69 7.52 1.66 5.94
C VAL A 69 8.74 0.77 5.98
N THR A 70 8.61 -0.42 5.38
CA THR A 70 9.69 -1.39 5.32
C THR A 70 9.71 -2.01 3.92
N ASN A 71 10.89 -2.03 3.31
CA ASN A 71 11.09 -2.79 2.09
C ASN A 71 11.75 -4.12 2.45
N LYS A 72 10.97 -5.20 2.42
CA LYS A 72 11.46 -6.55 2.66
C LYS A 72 12.01 -7.10 1.35
N ILE A 73 13.24 -6.74 1.03
CA ILE A 73 13.85 -7.00 -0.26
C ILE A 73 13.88 -8.48 -0.60
N LEU A 74 14.22 -9.32 0.37
CA LEU A 74 14.31 -10.77 0.15
C LEU A 74 12.96 -11.40 -0.21
N ASP A 75 11.89 -10.85 0.34
CA ASP A 75 10.54 -11.33 0.08
C ASP A 75 9.86 -10.56 -1.04
N LYS A 76 10.50 -9.53 -1.56
CA LYS A 76 9.96 -8.63 -2.57
C LYS A 76 8.62 -8.05 -2.14
N GLN A 77 8.56 -7.62 -0.88
CA GLN A 77 7.38 -7.00 -0.29
C GLN A 77 7.70 -5.61 0.23
N TYR A 78 6.78 -4.70 -0.05
CA TYR A 78 6.84 -3.33 0.44
C TYR A 78 5.67 -3.12 1.38
N GLU A 79 5.98 -2.89 2.67
CA GLU A 79 4.97 -2.84 3.71
C GLU A 79 4.80 -1.45 4.28
N LEU A 80 3.55 -1.10 4.54
CA LEU A 80 3.19 0.11 5.26
C LEU A 80 2.48 -0.30 6.56
N GLN A 81 2.95 0.22 7.69
CA GLN A 81 2.30 0.01 8.97
C GLN A 81 1.67 1.32 9.45
N ILE A 82 0.45 1.22 9.92
CA ILE A 82 -0.29 2.35 10.51
C ILE A 82 -0.53 2.01 11.97
N LEU A 83 0.15 2.73 12.85
CA LEU A 83 0.04 2.52 14.30
C LEU A 83 -1.20 3.26 14.82
N ASN A 84 -1.83 2.69 15.83
CA ASN A 84 -3.01 3.30 16.46
C ASN A 84 -4.06 3.70 15.41
N THR A 85 -4.43 2.74 14.59
CA THR A 85 -5.36 2.95 13.48
C THR A 85 -6.70 3.49 13.98
N THR A 86 -7.22 4.47 13.28
CA THR A 86 -8.52 5.08 13.55
C THR A 86 -9.42 4.91 12.34
N GLU A 87 -10.70 5.27 12.51
CA GLU A 87 -11.65 5.20 11.39
C GLU A 87 -11.25 6.13 10.24
N GLU A 88 -10.57 7.22 10.53
CA GLU A 88 -10.10 8.15 9.50
C GLU A 88 -9.04 7.52 8.60
N ASP A 89 -8.36 6.50 9.09
CA ASP A 89 -7.36 5.79 8.31
C ASP A 89 -7.96 4.79 7.32
N LEU A 90 -9.24 4.48 7.45
CA LEU A 90 -9.89 3.53 6.55
C LEU A 90 -10.01 4.10 5.15
N GLY A 91 -9.96 3.23 4.15
CA GLY A 91 -10.11 3.64 2.76
C GLY A 91 -8.99 3.12 1.88
N LEU A 92 -8.78 3.79 0.76
CA LEU A 92 -7.90 3.33 -0.30
C LEU A 92 -6.48 3.84 -0.13
N TYR A 93 -5.53 2.91 -0.20
CA TYR A 93 -4.10 3.17 -0.28
C TYR A 93 -3.56 2.59 -1.56
N VAL A 94 -2.60 3.26 -2.17
CA VAL A 94 -1.99 2.79 -3.42
C VAL A 94 -0.50 2.60 -3.20
N CYS A 95 -0.03 1.41 -3.53
CA CYS A 95 1.38 1.09 -3.59
C CYS A 95 1.81 1.12 -5.05
N GLU A 96 2.86 1.84 -5.35
CA GLU A 96 3.42 1.92 -6.69
C GLU A 96 4.83 1.36 -6.71
N ALA A 97 5.10 0.49 -7.66
CA ALA A 97 6.44 0.00 -7.94
C ALA A 97 6.77 0.37 -9.37
N GLN A 98 7.73 1.27 -9.54
CA GLN A 98 8.17 1.71 -10.86
C GLN A 98 9.34 0.87 -11.33
N LEU A 99 9.22 0.37 -12.54
CA LEU A 99 10.26 -0.34 -13.25
C LEU A 99 10.71 0.52 -14.43
N ASP A 100 11.78 0.13 -15.10
CA ASP A 100 12.32 0.93 -16.21
C ASP A 100 11.29 1.21 -17.30
N SER A 101 10.44 0.23 -17.62
CA SER A 101 9.52 0.33 -18.74
C SER A 101 8.06 0.13 -18.35
N SER A 102 7.77 -0.03 -17.05
CA SER A 102 6.40 -0.31 -16.62
C SER A 102 6.18 0.14 -15.18
N ASN A 103 4.91 0.22 -14.81
CA ASN A 103 4.46 0.53 -13.47
C ASN A 103 3.57 -0.58 -12.98
N THR A 104 3.72 -0.94 -11.71
CA THR A 104 2.80 -1.83 -11.03
C THR A 104 2.11 -1.06 -9.93
N GLU A 105 0.79 -1.11 -9.91
CA GLU A 105 -0.01 -0.53 -8.83
C GLU A 105 -0.71 -1.62 -8.06
N THR A 106 -0.67 -1.53 -6.75
CA THR A 106 -1.49 -2.35 -5.87
C THR A 106 -2.37 -1.42 -5.06
N LYS A 107 -3.67 -1.57 -5.22
CA LYS A 107 -4.64 -0.81 -4.43
C LYS A 107 -5.03 -1.66 -3.24
N VAL A 108 -4.89 -1.10 -2.04
CA VAL A 108 -5.26 -1.78 -0.80
C VAL A 108 -6.35 -0.97 -0.15
N ILE A 109 -7.52 -1.60 0.03
CA ILE A 109 -8.64 -0.96 0.72
C ILE A 109 -8.63 -1.45 2.16
N LEU A 110 -8.40 -0.52 3.09
CA LEU A 110 -8.41 -0.82 4.51
C LEU A 110 -9.82 -0.67 5.02
N ARG A 111 -10.36 -1.75 5.58
CA ARG A 111 -11.73 -1.80 6.09
C ARG A 111 -11.76 -2.27 7.52
N LEU A 112 -12.76 -1.78 8.25
CA LEU A 112 -13.00 -2.24 9.59
C LEU A 112 -13.44 -3.70 9.55
N ALA A 113 -12.85 -4.54 10.41
CA ALA A 113 -13.27 -5.92 10.55
C ALA A 113 -14.72 -5.96 11.01
N GLY A 114 -15.52 -6.77 10.33
CA GLY A 114 -16.94 -6.87 10.63
C GLY A 114 -17.18 -7.40 12.03
N LYS A 115 -18.26 -6.92 12.64
CA LYS A 115 -18.76 -7.49 13.89
C LYS A 115 -19.84 -8.47 13.56
N ILE A 116 -19.75 -9.64 14.17
CA ILE A 116 -20.82 -10.61 14.12
C ILE A 116 -21.72 -10.31 15.29
N ILE A 117 -22.93 -9.95 14.99
CA ILE A 117 -23.93 -9.66 16.03
C ILE A 117 -24.89 -10.81 16.10
#